data_327875c51f42eeb4dc851ba801e38e33
#
_entry.id   327875c51f42eeb4dc851ba801e38e33
#
_cell.length_a   1.000
_cell.length_b   1.000
_cell.length_c   1.000
_cell.angle_alpha   90.00
_cell.angle_beta   90.00
_cell.angle_gamma   90.00
#
_symmetry.space_group_name_H-M   'P 1'
#
loop_
_entity.id
_entity.type
_entity.pdbx_description
1 polymer ?
#
loop_
_entity_poly.entity_id
_entity_poly.type
_entity_poly.pdbx_seq_one_letter_code
_entity_poly.pdbx_strand_id
1 'polypeptide(L)'
;MSISIQPRAGKHQLRVIHKLLPKPFFHTFPSRDEAEVYGANLVTLLDRGIIPAELVDGEKRGENPLLSKLIADYVDAANVAPSDRATLDLLSRTKGNDRLQSVNATWADLWVSGLKTEDKLAPGTIRKRVESLARVIDAYWRSRHKSVANPLRMMPKGYAAANAREADLIRADGAEVKRDAERNRRLSDAEYKACKAALAGTRRDDRERALPVDAAFTLLFELIINTGLRLSEAYSLRVDQVDLQRWVLAVDGSKGHRGVIKPRVVPLAKDLRKPLAAWCKKRIGRIFPFWNGTPEDKPRCTARLSGRFATLFDYAGLVDCTEHDLRHEATCRWVVMRQPRGQWIFSETEICKIMGWKDARLMLRYASLRGEDLSARLG
;
A
#
# COMPACT_ATOMS: atom_id res chain seq x y z
N MET A 1 34.90 46.61 -2.66
CA MET A 1 33.44 46.69 -2.68
C MET A 1 33.00 47.61 -3.82
N SER A 2 31.99 47.24 -4.61
CA SER A 2 31.46 48.06 -5.71
C SER A 2 29.94 47.86 -5.81
N ILE A 3 29.23 49.01 -5.89
CA ILE A 3 27.80 49.05 -6.17
C ILE A 3 27.63 49.77 -7.51
N SER A 4 26.79 49.25 -8.41
CA SER A 4 26.38 49.92 -9.61
C SER A 4 24.91 49.68 -9.88
N ILE A 5 24.22 50.74 -10.38
CA ILE A 5 22.81 50.66 -10.75
C ILE A 5 22.72 51.08 -12.21
N GLN A 6 22.13 50.19 -13.04
CA GLN A 6 22.00 50.41 -14.47
C GLN A 6 20.54 50.30 -14.92
N PRO A 7 20.05 51.19 -15.78
CA PRO A 7 18.72 51.07 -16.36
C PRO A 7 18.65 49.82 -17.26
N ARG A 8 17.57 49.04 -17.16
CA ARG A 8 17.34 47.85 -17.97
C ARG A 8 15.83 47.63 -18.22
N ALA A 9 15.38 47.81 -19.45
CA ALA A 9 14.00 47.59 -19.87
C ALA A 9 12.95 48.27 -18.95
N GLY A 10 13.12 49.60 -18.70
CA GLY A 10 12.21 50.39 -17.86
C GLY A 10 12.30 50.14 -16.35
N LYS A 11 13.28 49.36 -15.90
CA LYS A 11 13.58 49.04 -14.50
C LYS A 11 15.04 49.35 -14.18
N HIS A 12 15.42 49.27 -12.93
CA HIS A 12 16.78 49.56 -12.45
C HIS A 12 17.43 48.30 -11.89
N GLN A 13 18.55 47.84 -12.50
CA GLN A 13 19.30 46.69 -12.05
C GLN A 13 20.43 47.11 -11.11
N LEU A 14 20.34 46.71 -9.87
CA LEU A 14 21.41 46.80 -8.86
C LEU A 14 22.42 45.68 -9.05
N ARG A 15 23.72 46.02 -9.02
CA ARG A 15 24.83 45.06 -8.94
C ARG A 15 25.66 45.38 -7.70
N VAL A 16 25.87 44.38 -6.84
CA VAL A 16 26.73 44.49 -5.65
C VAL A 16 27.85 43.46 -5.74
N ILE A 17 29.10 43.93 -5.56
CA ILE A 17 30.27 43.06 -5.47
C ILE A 17 30.90 43.29 -4.08
N HIS A 18 30.98 42.22 -3.30
CA HIS A 18 31.57 42.26 -1.96
C HIS A 18 32.41 40.98 -1.69
N LYS A 19 33.47 41.08 -0.87
CA LYS A 19 34.39 39.97 -0.55
C LYS A 19 33.72 38.78 0.11
N LEU A 20 32.63 38.99 0.81
CA LEU A 20 31.83 37.93 1.44
C LEU A 20 30.87 37.24 0.52
N LEU A 21 30.67 37.75 -0.70
CA LEU A 21 29.80 37.12 -1.69
C LEU A 21 30.62 36.31 -2.68
N PRO A 22 30.31 35.03 -2.94
CA PRO A 22 31.05 34.17 -3.86
C PRO A 22 30.91 34.64 -5.33
N LYS A 23 29.86 35.41 -5.62
CA LYS A 23 29.57 35.96 -6.97
C LYS A 23 28.92 37.33 -6.82
N PRO A 24 29.00 38.22 -7.87
CA PRO A 24 28.26 39.48 -7.86
C PRO A 24 26.76 39.23 -7.68
N PHE A 25 26.14 39.98 -6.77
CA PHE A 25 24.69 39.96 -6.59
C PHE A 25 23.99 40.88 -7.55
N PHE A 26 22.90 40.44 -8.14
CA PHE A 26 22.08 41.25 -9.05
C PHE A 26 20.63 41.20 -8.60
N HIS A 27 19.98 42.37 -8.53
CA HIS A 27 18.54 42.47 -8.30
C HIS A 27 17.96 43.63 -9.14
N THR A 28 16.68 43.50 -9.56
CA THR A 28 16.03 44.49 -10.40
C THR A 28 14.85 45.10 -9.67
N PHE A 29 14.84 46.44 -9.59
CA PHE A 29 13.85 47.23 -8.88
C PHE A 29 12.99 48.03 -9.85
N PRO A 30 11.73 48.39 -9.46
CA PRO A 30 10.88 49.26 -10.26
C PRO A 30 11.44 50.71 -10.40
N SER A 31 12.09 51.23 -9.33
CA SER A 31 12.67 52.55 -9.28
C SER A 31 14.16 52.53 -8.93
N ARG A 32 14.85 53.66 -9.26
CA ARG A 32 16.25 53.85 -8.91
C ARG A 32 16.45 54.04 -7.40
N ASP A 33 15.53 54.75 -6.77
CA ASP A 33 15.60 55.05 -5.33
C ASP A 33 15.49 53.78 -4.49
N GLU A 34 14.58 52.84 -4.87
CA GLU A 34 14.48 51.53 -4.20
C GLU A 34 15.76 50.72 -4.34
N ALA A 35 16.39 50.76 -5.53
CA ALA A 35 17.66 50.07 -5.76
C ALA A 35 18.79 50.66 -4.92
N GLU A 36 18.85 51.99 -4.75
CA GLU A 36 19.85 52.69 -3.92
C GLU A 36 19.67 52.36 -2.47
N VAL A 37 18.46 52.46 -1.91
CA VAL A 37 18.16 52.16 -0.51
C VAL A 37 18.49 50.70 -0.17
N TYR A 38 18.03 49.77 -1.03
CA TYR A 38 18.34 48.35 -0.83
C TYR A 38 19.83 48.06 -0.91
N GLY A 39 20.52 48.64 -1.89
CA GLY A 39 21.95 48.46 -2.07
C GLY A 39 22.77 48.98 -0.87
N ALA A 40 22.44 50.17 -0.32
CA ALA A 40 23.07 50.71 0.87
C ALA A 40 22.87 49.86 2.09
N ASN A 41 21.64 49.38 2.32
CA ASN A 41 21.33 48.49 3.46
C ASN A 41 22.08 47.16 3.35
N LEU A 42 22.10 46.57 2.15
CA LEU A 42 22.80 45.31 1.91
C LEU A 42 24.29 45.42 2.17
N VAL A 43 24.91 46.49 1.72
CA VAL A 43 26.34 46.75 1.95
C VAL A 43 26.63 46.92 3.47
N THR A 44 25.78 47.67 4.17
CA THR A 44 25.93 47.87 5.61
C THR A 44 25.90 46.53 6.38
N LEU A 45 25.05 45.60 5.98
CA LEU A 45 24.98 44.24 6.55
C LEU A 45 26.27 43.45 6.22
N LEU A 46 26.69 43.47 4.96
CA LEU A 46 27.86 42.74 4.49
C LEU A 46 29.15 43.26 5.16
N ASP A 47 29.30 44.57 5.32
CA ASP A 47 30.45 45.18 6.02
C ASP A 47 30.51 44.81 7.52
N ARG A 48 29.36 44.55 8.12
CA ARG A 48 29.25 44.01 9.49
C ARG A 48 29.48 42.49 9.57
N GLY A 49 29.77 41.82 8.46
CA GLY A 49 29.97 40.38 8.40
C GLY A 49 28.67 39.58 8.36
N ILE A 50 27.53 40.26 8.24
CA ILE A 50 26.21 39.61 8.19
C ILE A 50 25.86 39.40 6.72
N ILE A 51 25.80 38.14 6.27
CA ILE A 51 25.28 37.77 4.94
C ILE A 51 23.81 37.47 5.12
N PRO A 52 22.89 38.26 4.51
CA PRO A 52 21.45 37.90 4.52
C PRO A 52 21.22 36.50 3.97
N ALA A 53 20.32 35.74 4.59
CA ALA A 53 20.01 34.36 4.17
C ALA A 53 19.63 34.24 2.68
N GLU A 54 19.00 35.28 2.13
CA GLU A 54 18.62 35.41 0.72
C GLU A 54 19.85 35.42 -0.23
N LEU A 55 21.06 35.72 0.28
CA LEU A 55 22.29 35.77 -0.50
C LEU A 55 23.24 34.61 -0.27
N VAL A 56 23.11 33.94 0.88
CA VAL A 56 23.86 32.70 1.21
C VAL A 56 23.34 31.55 0.34
N ASP A 57 22.06 31.51 0.19
CA ASP A 57 21.42 30.64 -0.76
C ASP A 57 21.50 31.28 -2.14
N GLY A 58 22.56 30.99 -2.88
CA GLY A 58 22.63 31.25 -4.33
C GLY A 58 21.56 30.46 -5.09
N GLU A 59 20.33 30.46 -4.57
CA GLU A 59 19.19 29.85 -5.20
C GLU A 59 18.88 30.63 -6.48
N LYS A 60 19.16 29.99 -7.61
CA LYS A 60 18.28 30.16 -8.78
C LYS A 60 16.86 30.24 -8.23
N ARG A 61 16.15 31.39 -8.43
CA ARG A 61 14.76 31.68 -8.05
C ARG A 61 14.02 30.37 -7.92
N GLY A 62 13.65 30.01 -6.67
CA GLY A 62 13.38 28.68 -6.18
C GLY A 62 12.85 27.76 -7.27
N GLU A 63 13.58 26.71 -7.60
CA GLU A 63 13.10 25.72 -8.54
C GLU A 63 11.72 25.29 -8.06
N ASN A 64 10.70 25.73 -8.81
CA ASN A 64 9.33 25.34 -8.57
C ASN A 64 8.96 24.23 -9.58
N PRO A 65 9.48 23.01 -9.40
CA PRO A 65 9.32 21.94 -10.37
C PRO A 65 7.88 21.47 -10.44
N LEU A 66 7.54 20.89 -11.58
CA LEU A 66 6.29 20.16 -11.75
C LEU A 66 6.32 18.88 -10.92
N LEU A 67 5.15 18.45 -10.41
CA LEU A 67 5.03 17.20 -9.68
C LEU A 67 5.38 15.99 -10.55
N SER A 68 5.10 16.04 -11.86
CA SER A 68 5.51 14.97 -12.80
C SER A 68 7.01 14.79 -12.84
N LYS A 69 7.80 15.88 -12.81
CA LYS A 69 9.26 15.80 -12.74
C LYS A 69 9.73 15.20 -11.41
N LEU A 70 9.15 15.64 -10.30
CA LEU A 70 9.50 15.08 -8.98
C LEU A 70 9.21 13.59 -8.88
N ILE A 71 8.08 13.15 -9.45
CA ILE A 71 7.70 11.74 -9.48
C ILE A 71 8.69 10.94 -10.32
N ALA A 72 9.07 11.44 -11.50
CA ALA A 72 10.04 10.78 -12.37
C ALA A 72 11.40 10.64 -11.67
N ASP A 73 11.94 11.75 -11.14
CA ASP A 73 13.21 11.77 -10.41
C ASP A 73 13.20 10.79 -9.21
N TYR A 74 12.06 10.71 -8.49
CA TYR A 74 11.90 9.79 -7.37
C TYR A 74 11.87 8.32 -7.82
N VAL A 75 11.16 8.01 -8.90
CA VAL A 75 11.05 6.64 -9.44
C VAL A 75 12.40 6.15 -9.96
N ASP A 76 13.20 7.03 -10.56
CA ASP A 76 14.52 6.71 -11.08
C ASP A 76 15.57 6.52 -9.96
N ALA A 77 15.47 7.32 -8.88
CA ALA A 77 16.41 7.26 -7.76
C ALA A 77 16.09 6.17 -6.72
N ALA A 78 14.84 5.74 -6.60
CA ALA A 78 14.37 4.85 -5.55
C ALA A 78 13.99 3.48 -6.10
N ASN A 79 14.20 2.43 -5.30
CA ASN A 79 13.65 1.10 -5.60
C ASN A 79 12.14 1.07 -5.27
N VAL A 80 11.33 1.53 -6.21
CA VAL A 80 9.87 1.66 -6.04
C VAL A 80 9.18 0.33 -6.37
N ALA A 81 8.37 -0.17 -5.42
CA ALA A 81 7.59 -1.38 -5.64
C ALA A 81 6.61 -1.21 -6.82
N PRO A 82 6.32 -2.25 -7.63
CA PRO A 82 5.43 -2.14 -8.80
C PRO A 82 4.05 -1.52 -8.51
N SER A 83 3.45 -1.85 -7.34
CA SER A 83 2.17 -1.29 -6.92
C SER A 83 2.22 0.21 -6.59
N ASP A 84 3.37 0.68 -6.12
CA ASP A 84 3.59 2.10 -5.82
C ASP A 84 3.93 2.87 -7.09
N ARG A 85 4.70 2.25 -8.01
CA ARG A 85 4.96 2.80 -9.35
C ARG A 85 3.65 3.07 -10.08
N ALA A 86 2.73 2.10 -10.16
CA ALA A 86 1.43 2.30 -10.78
C ALA A 86 0.62 3.46 -10.14
N THR A 87 0.73 3.64 -8.81
CA THR A 87 0.10 4.78 -8.13
C THR A 87 0.78 6.10 -8.51
N LEU A 88 2.11 6.14 -8.58
CA LEU A 88 2.86 7.32 -8.96
C LEU A 88 2.64 7.69 -10.45
N ASP A 89 2.55 6.70 -11.34
CA ASP A 89 2.21 6.92 -12.74
C ASP A 89 0.81 7.54 -12.90
N LEU A 90 -0.17 7.10 -12.10
CA LEU A 90 -1.50 7.71 -12.04
C LEU A 90 -1.41 9.17 -11.54
N LEU A 91 -0.66 9.42 -10.46
CA LEU A 91 -0.48 10.75 -9.90
C LEU A 91 0.23 11.68 -10.86
N SER A 92 1.23 11.20 -11.60
CA SER A 92 1.91 11.97 -12.65
C SER A 92 0.94 12.41 -13.75
N ARG A 93 0.00 11.54 -14.14
CA ARG A 93 -1.02 11.90 -15.17
C ARG A 93 -2.08 12.86 -14.65
N THR A 94 -2.50 12.73 -13.38
CA THR A 94 -3.64 13.49 -12.83
C THR A 94 -3.24 14.79 -12.14
N LYS A 95 -2.03 14.85 -11.55
CA LYS A 95 -1.51 15.98 -10.77
C LYS A 95 -0.12 16.44 -11.22
N GLY A 96 0.43 15.83 -12.24
CA GLY A 96 1.80 16.09 -12.69
C GLY A 96 2.03 17.53 -13.18
N ASN A 97 1.00 18.22 -13.65
CA ASN A 97 1.06 19.61 -14.10
C ASN A 97 1.06 20.62 -12.94
N ASP A 98 0.71 20.21 -11.74
CA ASP A 98 0.79 21.06 -10.57
C ASP A 98 2.26 21.30 -10.18
N ARG A 99 2.53 22.48 -9.63
CA ARG A 99 3.88 22.87 -9.19
C ARG A 99 4.04 22.62 -7.69
N LEU A 100 5.26 22.30 -7.26
CA LEU A 100 5.56 22.02 -5.87
C LEU A 100 5.09 23.12 -4.90
N GLN A 101 5.30 24.39 -5.26
CA GLN A 101 4.88 25.52 -4.41
C GLN A 101 3.36 25.68 -4.31
N SER A 102 2.59 25.15 -5.24
CA SER A 102 1.12 25.15 -5.15
C SER A 102 0.58 24.10 -4.17
N VAL A 103 1.40 23.12 -3.79
CA VAL A 103 1.02 22.07 -2.84
C VAL A 103 1.08 22.63 -1.42
N ASN A 104 0.04 23.34 -1.04
CA ASN A 104 -0.19 23.87 0.31
C ASN A 104 -1.35 23.12 1.00
N ALA A 105 -1.71 23.51 2.21
CA ALA A 105 -2.80 22.85 2.96
C ALA A 105 -4.13 22.91 2.20
N THR A 106 -4.49 24.07 1.65
CA THR A 106 -5.73 24.24 0.88
C THR A 106 -5.76 23.33 -0.35
N TRP A 107 -4.65 23.24 -1.08
CA TRP A 107 -4.52 22.34 -2.23
C TRP A 107 -4.73 20.88 -1.80
N ALA A 108 -4.11 20.47 -0.67
CA ALA A 108 -4.23 19.12 -0.14
C ALA A 108 -5.68 18.79 0.25
N ASP A 109 -6.36 19.70 0.94
CA ASP A 109 -7.76 19.53 1.34
C ASP A 109 -8.70 19.43 0.13
N LEU A 110 -8.55 20.30 -0.86
CA LEU A 110 -9.34 20.28 -2.10
C LEU A 110 -9.09 18.99 -2.89
N TRP A 111 -7.83 18.58 -3.03
CA TRP A 111 -7.49 17.35 -3.72
C TRP A 111 -8.13 16.14 -3.04
N VAL A 112 -8.00 16.02 -1.71
CA VAL A 112 -8.56 14.91 -0.95
C VAL A 112 -10.10 14.93 -1.00
N SER A 113 -10.73 16.10 -0.94
CA SER A 113 -12.17 16.23 -1.10
C SER A 113 -12.65 15.75 -2.48
N GLY A 114 -11.97 16.12 -3.56
CA GLY A 114 -12.24 15.62 -4.91
C GLY A 114 -12.09 14.10 -5.02
N LEU A 115 -11.05 13.51 -4.40
CA LEU A 115 -10.88 12.05 -4.37
C LEU A 115 -12.07 11.32 -3.68
N LYS A 116 -12.74 11.98 -2.72
CA LYS A 116 -13.92 11.43 -2.03
C LYS A 116 -15.20 11.62 -2.83
N THR A 117 -15.45 12.85 -3.30
CA THR A 117 -16.75 13.26 -3.86
C THR A 117 -16.86 13.01 -5.36
N GLU A 118 -15.78 13.28 -6.12
CA GLU A 118 -15.75 13.10 -7.58
C GLU A 118 -15.31 11.69 -7.97
N ASP A 119 -14.10 11.27 -7.50
CA ASP A 119 -13.53 9.96 -7.78
C ASP A 119 -14.20 8.82 -6.96
N LYS A 120 -14.94 9.15 -5.92
CA LYS A 120 -15.66 8.21 -5.02
C LYS A 120 -14.77 7.07 -4.51
N LEU A 121 -13.53 7.41 -4.12
CA LEU A 121 -12.54 6.44 -3.70
C LEU A 121 -12.73 5.99 -2.25
N ALA A 122 -12.34 4.77 -1.96
CA ALA A 122 -12.28 4.27 -0.59
C ALA A 122 -11.15 4.95 0.20
N PRO A 123 -11.34 5.18 1.52
CA PRO A 123 -10.36 5.86 2.37
C PRO A 123 -8.95 5.26 2.31
N GLY A 124 -8.83 3.94 2.25
CA GLY A 124 -7.56 3.24 2.08
C GLY A 124 -6.82 3.61 0.78
N THR A 125 -7.56 3.80 -0.32
CA THR A 125 -7.00 4.22 -1.63
C THR A 125 -6.55 5.69 -1.57
N ILE A 126 -7.34 6.55 -0.92
CA ILE A 126 -7.00 7.97 -0.72
C ILE A 126 -5.70 8.07 0.08
N ARG A 127 -5.61 7.39 1.23
CA ARG A 127 -4.37 7.35 2.03
C ARG A 127 -3.17 6.88 1.22
N LYS A 128 -3.33 5.86 0.40
CA LYS A 128 -2.24 5.37 -0.46
C LYS A 128 -1.77 6.43 -1.46
N ARG A 129 -2.68 7.14 -2.12
CA ARG A 129 -2.33 8.22 -3.06
C ARG A 129 -1.60 9.36 -2.35
N VAL A 130 -2.16 9.86 -1.23
CA VAL A 130 -1.58 10.94 -0.43
C VAL A 130 -0.19 10.56 0.08
N GLU A 131 -0.05 9.36 0.66
CA GLU A 131 1.21 8.85 1.19
C GLU A 131 2.28 8.69 0.10
N SER A 132 1.89 8.24 -1.09
CA SER A 132 2.82 8.09 -2.22
C SER A 132 3.36 9.44 -2.68
N LEU A 133 2.51 10.47 -2.84
CA LEU A 133 2.95 11.81 -3.21
C LEU A 133 3.75 12.48 -2.09
N ALA A 134 3.35 12.28 -0.83
CA ALA A 134 4.08 12.80 0.31
C ALA A 134 5.54 12.28 0.34
N ARG A 135 5.75 10.99 0.06
CA ARG A 135 7.10 10.41 -0.03
C ARG A 135 7.96 11.04 -1.15
N VAL A 136 7.36 11.37 -2.28
CA VAL A 136 8.04 12.06 -3.39
C VAL A 136 8.52 13.44 -2.94
N ILE A 137 7.64 14.23 -2.31
CA ILE A 137 7.94 15.57 -1.82
C ILE A 137 9.01 15.51 -0.71
N ASP A 138 8.89 14.58 0.24
CA ASP A 138 9.89 14.39 1.30
C ASP A 138 11.27 14.03 0.72
N ALA A 139 11.32 13.17 -0.29
CA ALA A 139 12.56 12.78 -0.96
C ALA A 139 13.21 13.98 -1.70
N TYR A 140 12.40 14.80 -2.36
CA TYR A 140 12.88 16.02 -3.01
C TYR A 140 13.55 16.98 -2.03
N TRP A 141 12.91 17.28 -0.89
CA TRP A 141 13.50 18.17 0.12
C TRP A 141 14.71 17.55 0.79
N ARG A 142 14.69 16.26 1.07
CA ARG A 142 15.84 15.54 1.63
C ARG A 142 17.06 15.57 0.72
N SER A 143 16.88 15.40 -0.59
CA SER A 143 18.00 15.46 -1.56
C SER A 143 18.66 16.83 -1.64
N ARG A 144 17.98 17.87 -1.16
CA ARG A 144 18.48 19.24 -1.08
C ARG A 144 18.96 19.65 0.32
N HIS A 145 19.02 18.69 1.25
CA HIS A 145 19.37 18.93 2.66
C HIS A 145 18.48 19.98 3.35
N LYS A 146 17.20 20.10 2.89
CA LYS A 146 16.22 21.04 3.45
C LYS A 146 15.18 20.30 4.27
N SER A 147 14.78 20.91 5.40
CA SER A 147 13.66 20.47 6.21
C SER A 147 12.48 21.42 5.98
N VAL A 148 11.62 21.06 5.05
CA VAL A 148 10.41 21.82 4.71
C VAL A 148 9.18 21.02 5.14
N ALA A 149 8.23 21.69 5.80
CA ALA A 149 6.98 21.05 6.21
C ALA A 149 6.19 20.58 4.97
N ASN A 150 5.86 19.30 4.96
CA ASN A 150 5.07 18.71 3.88
C ASN A 150 3.58 18.76 4.24
N PRO A 151 2.74 19.53 3.53
CA PRO A 151 1.32 19.68 3.83
C PRO A 151 0.58 18.33 3.86
N LEU A 152 1.00 17.38 3.02
CA LEU A 152 0.39 16.05 2.98
C LEU A 152 0.68 15.21 4.23
N ARG A 153 1.76 15.51 4.96
CA ARG A 153 2.06 14.89 6.26
C ARG A 153 1.34 15.55 7.41
N MET A 154 0.85 16.76 7.20
CA MET A 154 0.13 17.55 8.21
C MET A 154 -1.38 17.32 8.17
N MET A 155 -1.89 16.50 7.26
CA MET A 155 -3.31 16.17 7.16
C MET A 155 -3.84 15.61 8.50
N PRO A 156 -5.02 16.04 8.97
CA PRO A 156 -5.58 15.62 10.25
C PRO A 156 -5.90 14.11 10.25
N LYS A 157 -5.88 13.50 11.42
CA LYS A 157 -6.28 12.10 11.56
C LYS A 157 -7.72 11.90 11.03
N GLY A 158 -7.92 10.90 10.18
CA GLY A 158 -9.22 10.62 9.58
C GLY A 158 -9.51 11.39 8.29
N TYR A 159 -8.61 12.22 7.79
CA TYR A 159 -8.77 13.05 6.59
C TYR A 159 -9.34 12.31 5.37
N ALA A 160 -9.05 11.02 5.24
CA ALA A 160 -9.48 10.22 4.10
C ALA A 160 -10.94 9.75 4.18
N ALA A 161 -11.58 9.81 5.35
CA ALA A 161 -13.00 9.51 5.51
C ALA A 161 -13.85 10.72 5.09
N ALA A 162 -15.01 10.45 4.48
CA ALA A 162 -15.93 11.52 4.12
C ALA A 162 -16.56 12.13 5.41
N ASN A 163 -16.55 13.46 5.50
CA ASN A 163 -17.31 14.17 6.51
C ASN A 163 -18.81 14.22 6.15
N ALA A 164 -19.66 14.79 7.02
CA ALA A 164 -21.11 14.83 6.80
C ALA A 164 -21.48 15.49 5.45
N ARG A 165 -20.91 16.66 5.15
CA ARG A 165 -21.17 17.39 3.90
C ARG A 165 -20.74 16.62 2.67
N GLU A 166 -19.53 16.02 2.68
CA GLU A 166 -19.02 15.20 1.59
C GLU A 166 -19.88 13.92 1.40
N ALA A 167 -20.32 13.32 2.50
CA ALA A 167 -21.22 12.17 2.48
C ALA A 167 -22.58 12.51 1.84
N ASP A 168 -23.13 13.68 2.11
CA ASP A 168 -24.39 14.14 1.51
C ASP A 168 -24.23 14.40 0.00
N LEU A 169 -23.12 14.99 -0.42
CA LEU A 169 -22.80 15.17 -1.85
C LEU A 169 -22.68 13.82 -2.57
N ILE A 170 -21.99 12.84 -1.98
CA ILE A 170 -21.83 11.50 -2.57
C ILE A 170 -23.19 10.81 -2.73
N ARG A 171 -24.07 10.91 -1.72
CA ARG A 171 -25.42 10.33 -1.76
C ARG A 171 -26.33 11.03 -2.76
N ALA A 172 -26.25 12.36 -2.86
CA ALA A 172 -27.00 13.15 -3.83
C ALA A 172 -26.65 12.74 -5.28
N ASP A 173 -25.42 12.28 -5.51
CA ASP A 173 -24.95 11.76 -6.79
C ASP A 173 -25.22 10.24 -6.95
N GLY A 174 -26.09 9.66 -6.14
CA GLY A 174 -26.53 8.25 -6.22
C GLY A 174 -25.48 7.21 -5.82
N ALA A 175 -24.40 7.62 -5.17
CA ALA A 175 -23.31 6.70 -4.80
C ALA A 175 -23.32 6.39 -3.28
N GLU A 176 -22.76 5.23 -2.94
CA GLU A 176 -22.54 4.87 -1.54
C GLU A 176 -21.25 5.51 -0.98
N VAL A 177 -21.36 5.97 0.27
CA VAL A 177 -20.20 6.49 1.01
C VAL A 177 -19.30 5.34 1.44
N LYS A 178 -18.14 5.24 0.81
CA LYS A 178 -17.14 4.22 1.15
C LYS A 178 -16.50 4.50 2.51
N ARG A 179 -16.45 3.50 3.35
CA ARG A 179 -15.85 3.56 4.70
C ARG A 179 -14.69 2.59 4.82
N ASP A 180 -13.83 2.83 5.82
CA ASP A 180 -12.89 1.80 6.26
C ASP A 180 -13.69 0.76 7.05
N ALA A 181 -14.08 -0.31 6.41
CA ALA A 181 -14.66 -1.45 7.09
C ALA A 181 -13.56 -2.46 7.40
N GLU A 182 -13.44 -2.87 8.65
CA GLU A 182 -12.67 -4.06 9.00
C GLU A 182 -13.43 -5.26 8.43
N ARG A 183 -12.74 -6.01 7.57
CA ARG A 183 -13.33 -7.20 6.95
C ARG A 183 -13.27 -8.36 7.94
N ASN A 184 -14.41 -8.72 8.51
CA ASN A 184 -14.57 -9.80 9.48
C ASN A 184 -15.33 -11.00 8.89
N ARG A 185 -15.31 -11.16 7.57
CA ARG A 185 -16.01 -12.22 6.86
C ARG A 185 -15.38 -13.60 7.18
N ARG A 186 -16.17 -14.49 7.74
CA ARG A 186 -15.81 -15.89 8.02
C ARG A 186 -16.68 -16.83 7.18
N LEU A 187 -16.15 -17.99 6.83
CA LEU A 187 -16.95 -19.04 6.19
C LEU A 187 -17.70 -19.82 7.27
N SER A 188 -18.99 -20.06 7.04
CA SER A 188 -19.74 -21.03 7.81
C SER A 188 -19.40 -22.48 7.36
N ASP A 189 -19.73 -23.46 8.17
CA ASP A 189 -19.55 -24.86 7.79
C ASP A 189 -20.39 -25.26 6.58
N ALA A 190 -21.58 -24.66 6.44
CA ALA A 190 -22.44 -24.86 5.26
C ALA A 190 -21.78 -24.31 3.99
N GLU A 191 -21.25 -23.09 4.05
CA GLU A 191 -20.52 -22.46 2.92
C GLU A 191 -19.26 -23.25 2.56
N TYR A 192 -18.50 -23.72 3.56
CA TYR A 192 -17.35 -24.57 3.31
C TYR A 192 -17.73 -25.87 2.60
N LYS A 193 -18.81 -26.54 3.06
CA LYS A 193 -19.34 -27.74 2.40
C LYS A 193 -19.82 -27.46 0.98
N ALA A 194 -20.49 -26.33 0.74
CA ALA A 194 -20.92 -25.90 -0.59
C ALA A 194 -19.73 -25.68 -1.54
N CYS A 195 -18.66 -25.03 -1.09
CA CYS A 195 -17.42 -24.91 -1.85
C CYS A 195 -16.82 -26.27 -2.21
N LYS A 196 -16.78 -27.20 -1.25
CA LYS A 196 -16.26 -28.56 -1.49
C LYS A 196 -17.12 -29.34 -2.51
N ALA A 197 -18.43 -29.25 -2.42
CA ALA A 197 -19.33 -29.87 -3.37
C ALA A 197 -19.14 -29.29 -4.78
N ALA A 198 -19.02 -27.97 -4.91
CA ALA A 198 -18.73 -27.30 -6.17
C ALA A 198 -17.39 -27.73 -6.77
N LEU A 199 -16.32 -27.82 -5.95
CA LEU A 199 -14.99 -28.28 -6.37
C LEU A 199 -14.98 -29.78 -6.77
N ALA A 200 -15.88 -30.58 -6.21
CA ALA A 200 -16.08 -31.99 -6.59
C ALA A 200 -16.92 -32.16 -7.86
N GLY A 201 -17.38 -31.07 -8.47
CA GLY A 201 -18.20 -31.10 -9.66
C GLY A 201 -19.70 -31.40 -9.42
N THR A 202 -20.16 -31.25 -8.16
CA THR A 202 -21.60 -31.36 -7.87
C THR A 202 -22.31 -30.17 -8.47
N ARG A 203 -23.33 -30.46 -9.34
CA ARG A 203 -24.16 -29.42 -9.94
C ARG A 203 -25.15 -28.90 -8.88
N ARG A 204 -25.23 -27.59 -8.76
CA ARG A 204 -26.25 -26.92 -7.95
C ARG A 204 -27.55 -26.80 -8.73
N ASP A 205 -28.71 -26.97 -8.10
CA ASP A 205 -30.01 -27.10 -8.81
C ASP A 205 -30.39 -25.85 -9.60
N ASP A 206 -29.97 -24.66 -9.14
CA ASP A 206 -30.21 -23.39 -9.84
C ASP A 206 -29.17 -23.06 -10.92
N ARG A 207 -28.24 -23.97 -11.24
CA ARG A 207 -27.20 -23.79 -12.24
C ARG A 207 -27.36 -24.84 -13.37
N GLU A 208 -27.15 -24.37 -14.60
CA GLU A 208 -27.25 -25.28 -15.77
C GLU A 208 -26.12 -26.31 -15.82
N ARG A 209 -24.92 -25.94 -15.38
CA ARG A 209 -23.71 -26.77 -15.48
C ARG A 209 -22.95 -26.80 -14.15
N ALA A 210 -22.29 -27.92 -13.89
CA ALA A 210 -21.33 -28.03 -12.82
C ALA A 210 -20.04 -27.22 -13.09
N LEU A 211 -19.33 -26.84 -12.05
CA LEU A 211 -17.98 -26.31 -12.23
C LEU A 211 -17.06 -27.44 -12.74
N PRO A 212 -16.12 -27.12 -13.65
CA PRO A 212 -15.10 -28.07 -14.07
C PRO A 212 -14.24 -28.51 -12.90
N VAL A 213 -14.08 -29.80 -12.70
CA VAL A 213 -13.23 -30.38 -11.68
C VAL A 213 -11.76 -30.14 -12.03
N ASP A 214 -11.02 -29.49 -11.12
CA ASP A 214 -9.60 -29.23 -11.24
C ASP A 214 -8.92 -29.61 -9.92
N ALA A 215 -8.24 -30.75 -9.91
CA ALA A 215 -7.58 -31.27 -8.72
C ALA A 215 -6.49 -30.32 -8.16
N ALA A 216 -5.81 -29.55 -9.04
CA ALA A 216 -4.84 -28.55 -8.62
C ALA A 216 -5.52 -27.39 -7.88
N PHE A 217 -6.64 -26.92 -8.40
CA PHE A 217 -7.39 -25.83 -7.79
C PHE A 217 -8.07 -26.26 -6.48
N THR A 218 -8.61 -27.48 -6.43
CA THR A 218 -9.15 -28.08 -5.21
C THR A 218 -8.09 -28.16 -4.10
N LEU A 219 -6.89 -28.65 -4.45
CA LEU A 219 -5.79 -28.71 -3.49
C LEU A 219 -5.32 -27.32 -3.04
N LEU A 220 -5.30 -26.33 -3.95
CA LEU A 220 -4.97 -24.94 -3.63
C LEU A 220 -5.97 -24.32 -2.63
N PHE A 221 -7.27 -24.54 -2.84
CA PHE A 221 -8.32 -24.12 -1.91
C PHE A 221 -8.11 -24.74 -0.51
N GLU A 222 -7.95 -26.06 -0.44
CA GLU A 222 -7.73 -26.79 0.82
C GLU A 222 -6.43 -26.33 1.50
N LEU A 223 -5.39 -26.07 0.73
CA LEU A 223 -4.12 -25.57 1.27
C LEU A 223 -4.30 -24.22 1.94
N ILE A 224 -4.96 -23.26 1.28
CA ILE A 224 -5.13 -21.90 1.80
C ILE A 224 -6.00 -21.92 3.06
N ILE A 225 -7.13 -22.62 3.07
CA ILE A 225 -8.07 -22.60 4.20
C ILE A 225 -7.53 -23.35 5.43
N ASN A 226 -6.60 -24.29 5.24
CA ASN A 226 -6.00 -25.06 6.32
C ASN A 226 -4.64 -24.50 6.82
N THR A 227 -4.00 -23.64 6.05
CA THR A 227 -2.66 -23.11 6.39
C THR A 227 -2.64 -21.60 6.54
N GLY A 228 -3.67 -20.90 6.10
CA GLY A 228 -3.71 -19.44 6.09
C GLY A 228 -2.65 -18.78 5.19
N LEU A 229 -2.08 -19.49 4.22
CA LEU A 229 -1.16 -18.92 3.25
C LEU A 229 -1.85 -17.81 2.42
N ARG A 230 -1.09 -16.79 2.04
CA ARG A 230 -1.58 -15.86 1.01
C ARG A 230 -1.66 -16.57 -0.33
N LEU A 231 -2.61 -16.19 -1.18
CA LEU A 231 -2.79 -16.80 -2.50
C LEU A 231 -1.45 -16.92 -3.25
N SER A 232 -0.68 -15.82 -3.31
CA SER A 232 0.60 -15.82 -4.01
C SER A 232 1.67 -16.70 -3.34
N GLU A 233 1.64 -16.88 -2.04
CA GLU A 233 2.51 -17.82 -1.34
C GLU A 233 2.13 -19.26 -1.66
N ALA A 234 0.82 -19.57 -1.62
CA ALA A 234 0.31 -20.91 -1.86
C ALA A 234 0.61 -21.42 -3.27
N TYR A 235 0.26 -20.66 -4.32
CA TYR A 235 0.48 -21.13 -5.68
C TYR A 235 1.96 -21.12 -6.11
N SER A 236 2.82 -20.37 -5.42
CA SER A 236 4.26 -20.32 -5.72
C SER A 236 5.08 -21.37 -4.98
N LEU A 237 4.48 -22.17 -4.10
CA LEU A 237 5.18 -23.22 -3.36
C LEU A 237 5.89 -24.20 -4.28
N ARG A 238 7.05 -24.66 -3.82
CA ARG A 238 7.88 -25.71 -4.48
C ARG A 238 7.85 -26.99 -3.65
N VAL A 239 8.13 -28.11 -4.31
CA VAL A 239 8.16 -29.43 -3.68
C VAL A 239 9.22 -29.51 -2.57
N ASP A 240 10.40 -28.88 -2.77
CA ASP A 240 11.49 -28.81 -1.79
C ASP A 240 11.14 -28.02 -0.52
N GLN A 241 10.05 -27.23 -0.55
CA GLN A 241 9.53 -26.50 0.60
C GLN A 241 8.54 -27.32 1.44
N VAL A 242 8.20 -28.53 1.01
CA VAL A 242 7.28 -29.44 1.74
C VAL A 242 8.09 -30.52 2.47
N ASP A 243 8.21 -30.37 3.78
CA ASP A 243 8.78 -31.42 4.63
C ASP A 243 7.70 -32.44 4.99
N LEU A 244 7.71 -33.57 4.28
CA LEU A 244 6.75 -34.66 4.50
C LEU A 244 7.07 -35.54 5.73
N GLN A 245 8.25 -35.40 6.32
CA GLN A 245 8.58 -36.11 7.56
C GLN A 245 8.09 -35.34 8.77
N ARG A 246 8.29 -34.03 8.78
CA ARG A 246 7.86 -33.16 9.88
C ARG A 246 6.46 -32.58 9.69
N TRP A 247 5.88 -32.75 8.50
CA TRP A 247 4.57 -32.20 8.13
C TRP A 247 4.49 -30.69 8.24
N VAL A 248 5.46 -30.00 7.66
CA VAL A 248 5.53 -28.55 7.65
C VAL A 248 5.85 -28.01 6.26
N LEU A 249 5.50 -26.75 6.04
CA LEU A 249 5.84 -25.98 4.85
C LEU A 249 6.88 -24.91 5.22
N ALA A 250 7.98 -24.85 4.50
CA ALA A 250 8.93 -23.75 4.55
C ALA A 250 8.48 -22.66 3.56
N VAL A 251 7.92 -21.59 4.05
CA VAL A 251 7.37 -20.50 3.23
C VAL A 251 8.38 -19.38 3.16
N ASP A 252 8.82 -18.99 1.95
CA ASP A 252 9.79 -17.90 1.76
C ASP A 252 9.28 -16.56 2.29
N GLY A 253 7.97 -16.42 2.42
CA GLY A 253 7.30 -15.20 2.86
C GLY A 253 6.98 -14.28 1.68
N SER A 254 6.12 -13.32 1.92
CA SER A 254 5.80 -12.26 1.00
C SER A 254 5.94 -10.92 1.73
N LYS A 255 6.39 -9.88 1.03
CA LYS A 255 6.49 -8.48 1.46
C LYS A 255 6.70 -8.27 2.97
N GLY A 256 7.97 -8.22 3.39
CA GLY A 256 8.34 -7.67 4.68
C GLY A 256 8.37 -6.14 4.67
N HIS A 257 8.34 -5.53 5.87
CA HIS A 257 8.59 -4.10 6.02
C HIS A 257 9.97 -3.76 5.43
N ARG A 258 10.06 -2.74 4.59
CA ARG A 258 11.29 -2.31 3.87
C ARG A 258 11.90 -3.39 2.96
N GLY A 259 11.08 -4.26 2.36
CA GLY A 259 11.58 -5.28 1.43
C GLY A 259 12.23 -6.51 2.08
N VAL A 260 12.34 -6.57 3.40
CA VAL A 260 12.91 -7.73 4.10
C VAL A 260 11.87 -8.85 4.14
N ILE A 261 12.10 -9.89 3.36
CA ILE A 261 11.31 -11.12 3.36
C ILE A 261 11.77 -11.96 4.55
N LYS A 262 10.83 -12.42 5.38
CA LYS A 262 11.13 -13.35 6.48
C LYS A 262 10.51 -14.71 6.17
N PRO A 263 11.34 -15.75 5.99
CA PRO A 263 10.86 -17.12 5.89
C PRO A 263 10.14 -17.53 7.18
N ARG A 264 9.17 -18.42 7.04
CA ARG A 264 8.45 -19.01 8.17
C ARG A 264 8.08 -20.45 7.90
N VAL A 265 7.82 -21.17 8.97
CA VAL A 265 7.35 -22.55 8.93
C VAL A 265 5.86 -22.58 9.28
N VAL A 266 5.08 -23.30 8.46
CA VAL A 266 3.63 -23.45 8.62
C VAL A 266 3.32 -24.92 8.80
N PRO A 267 2.65 -25.35 9.89
CA PRO A 267 2.29 -26.74 10.11
C PRO A 267 1.18 -27.21 9.17
N LEU A 268 1.20 -28.50 8.81
CA LEU A 268 0.20 -29.13 7.96
C LEU A 268 -0.83 -29.88 8.79
N ALA A 269 -2.09 -29.52 8.67
CA ALA A 269 -3.21 -30.24 9.26
C ALA A 269 -3.24 -31.70 8.77
N LYS A 270 -3.71 -32.62 9.62
CA LYS A 270 -3.69 -34.07 9.36
C LYS A 270 -4.36 -34.44 8.02
N ASP A 271 -5.50 -33.81 7.74
CA ASP A 271 -6.31 -34.12 6.54
C ASP A 271 -5.64 -33.67 5.23
N LEU A 272 -4.73 -32.67 5.31
CA LEU A 272 -3.99 -32.16 4.15
C LEU A 272 -2.75 -33.01 3.81
N ARG A 273 -2.23 -33.79 4.79
CA ARG A 273 -0.94 -34.51 4.65
C ARG A 273 -0.95 -35.51 3.50
N LYS A 274 -1.93 -36.43 3.49
CA LYS A 274 -2.03 -37.47 2.45
C LYS A 274 -2.26 -36.90 1.05
N PRO A 275 -3.24 -35.99 0.83
CA PRO A 275 -3.44 -35.37 -0.48
C PRO A 275 -2.22 -34.65 -1.01
N LEU A 276 -1.56 -33.86 -0.14
CA LEU A 276 -0.37 -33.10 -0.54
C LEU A 276 0.82 -34.01 -0.84
N ALA A 277 1.05 -35.05 -0.04
CA ALA A 277 2.12 -36.02 -0.29
C ALA A 277 1.92 -36.75 -1.61
N ALA A 278 0.69 -37.24 -1.90
CA ALA A 278 0.36 -37.89 -3.15
C ALA A 278 0.55 -36.94 -4.35
N TRP A 279 0.16 -35.66 -4.18
CA TRP A 279 0.32 -34.66 -5.21
C TRP A 279 1.79 -34.30 -5.49
N CYS A 280 2.64 -34.21 -4.47
CA CYS A 280 4.06 -33.89 -4.60
C CYS A 280 4.89 -35.05 -5.20
N LYS A 281 4.50 -36.31 -4.95
CA LYS A 281 5.27 -37.52 -5.32
C LYS A 281 5.72 -37.58 -6.80
N LYS A 282 4.91 -37.02 -7.70
CA LYS A 282 5.15 -37.06 -9.15
C LYS A 282 5.57 -35.69 -9.71
N ARG A 283 6.01 -34.77 -8.87
CA ARG A 283 6.30 -33.39 -9.28
C ARG A 283 7.72 -32.99 -8.95
N ILE A 284 8.28 -32.14 -9.81
CA ILE A 284 9.58 -31.50 -9.61
C ILE A 284 9.36 -29.99 -9.73
N GLY A 285 10.03 -29.22 -8.89
CA GLY A 285 9.90 -27.77 -8.88
C GLY A 285 8.63 -27.28 -8.21
N ARG A 286 7.72 -26.63 -8.93
CA ARG A 286 6.50 -26.04 -8.35
C ARG A 286 5.42 -27.09 -8.09
N ILE A 287 4.69 -26.92 -6.98
CA ILE A 287 3.58 -27.78 -6.62
C ILE A 287 2.41 -27.56 -7.58
N PHE A 288 2.11 -26.31 -7.92
CA PHE A 288 0.96 -25.94 -8.75
C PHE A 288 1.38 -25.47 -10.16
N PRO A 289 0.58 -25.80 -11.20
CA PRO A 289 0.90 -25.44 -12.59
C PRO A 289 0.44 -24.01 -12.98
N PHE A 290 -0.01 -23.20 -12.02
CA PHE A 290 -0.70 -21.94 -12.33
C PHE A 290 0.22 -20.80 -12.72
N TRP A 291 1.46 -20.80 -12.23
CA TRP A 291 2.42 -19.74 -12.45
C TRP A 291 3.65 -20.25 -13.20
N ASN A 292 4.05 -19.53 -14.23
CA ASN A 292 5.22 -19.91 -15.06
C ASN A 292 6.59 -19.66 -14.37
N GLY A 293 6.60 -18.93 -13.24
CA GLY A 293 7.81 -18.68 -12.45
C GLY A 293 8.42 -17.30 -12.67
N THR A 294 7.95 -16.52 -13.64
CA THR A 294 8.50 -15.20 -13.91
C THR A 294 7.84 -14.12 -13.05
N PRO A 295 8.59 -13.09 -12.60
CA PRO A 295 8.02 -11.98 -11.84
C PRO A 295 6.90 -11.23 -12.60
N GLU A 296 7.01 -11.15 -13.93
CA GLU A 296 6.08 -10.44 -14.81
C GLU A 296 4.71 -11.14 -14.89
N ASP A 297 4.69 -12.48 -14.84
CA ASP A 297 3.45 -13.26 -14.85
C ASP A 297 2.76 -13.30 -13.47
N LYS A 298 3.49 -13.02 -12.40
CA LYS A 298 2.96 -13.14 -11.04
C LYS A 298 1.67 -12.32 -10.79
N PRO A 299 1.56 -11.05 -11.22
CA PRO A 299 0.31 -10.28 -11.10
C PRO A 299 -0.84 -10.88 -11.91
N ARG A 300 -0.56 -11.35 -13.14
CA ARG A 300 -1.57 -11.98 -14.02
C ARG A 300 -2.06 -13.30 -13.44
N CYS A 301 -1.16 -14.14 -12.95
CA CYS A 301 -1.51 -15.38 -12.26
C CYS A 301 -2.37 -15.11 -11.03
N THR A 302 -2.01 -14.14 -10.20
CA THR A 302 -2.81 -13.75 -9.03
C THR A 302 -4.22 -13.33 -9.45
N ALA A 303 -4.34 -12.41 -10.41
CA ALA A 303 -5.65 -11.93 -10.89
C ALA A 303 -6.52 -13.07 -11.45
N ARG A 304 -5.94 -13.97 -12.25
CA ARG A 304 -6.63 -15.13 -12.81
C ARG A 304 -7.14 -16.08 -11.72
N LEU A 305 -6.32 -16.36 -10.70
CA LEU A 305 -6.72 -17.22 -9.59
C LEU A 305 -7.76 -16.54 -8.69
N SER A 306 -7.62 -15.25 -8.38
CA SER A 306 -8.65 -14.49 -7.66
C SER A 306 -9.98 -14.54 -8.40
N GLY A 307 -9.99 -14.39 -9.74
CA GLY A 307 -11.19 -14.55 -10.55
C GLY A 307 -11.79 -15.96 -10.45
N ARG A 308 -10.96 -17.00 -10.45
CA ARG A 308 -11.43 -18.39 -10.25
C ARG A 308 -12.04 -18.61 -8.87
N PHE A 309 -11.46 -18.02 -7.81
CA PHE A 309 -12.05 -18.05 -6.48
C PHE A 309 -13.39 -17.32 -6.43
N ALA A 310 -13.49 -16.14 -7.06
CA ALA A 310 -14.75 -15.42 -7.15
C ALA A 310 -15.85 -16.25 -7.85
N THR A 311 -15.51 -16.93 -8.95
CA THR A 311 -16.41 -17.86 -9.64
C THR A 311 -16.83 -19.03 -8.74
N LEU A 312 -15.89 -19.63 -7.99
CA LEU A 312 -16.20 -20.69 -7.03
C LEU A 312 -17.17 -20.21 -5.95
N PHE A 313 -16.92 -19.04 -5.37
CA PHE A 313 -17.76 -18.50 -4.30
C PHE A 313 -19.15 -18.13 -4.79
N ASP A 314 -19.28 -17.48 -5.96
CA ASP A 314 -20.58 -17.22 -6.59
C ASP A 314 -21.32 -18.51 -6.88
N TYR A 315 -20.63 -19.50 -7.47
CA TYR A 315 -21.23 -20.79 -7.76
C TYR A 315 -21.71 -21.51 -6.49
N ALA A 316 -20.93 -21.47 -5.43
CA ALA A 316 -21.29 -22.06 -4.13
C ALA A 316 -22.32 -21.22 -3.33
N GLY A 317 -22.73 -20.06 -3.85
CA GLY A 317 -23.75 -19.20 -3.23
C GLY A 317 -23.24 -18.34 -2.08
N LEU A 318 -21.94 -18.12 -2.00
CA LEU A 318 -21.35 -17.24 -0.99
C LEU A 318 -21.49 -15.78 -1.43
N VAL A 319 -21.98 -14.95 -0.54
CA VAL A 319 -22.08 -13.50 -0.74
C VAL A 319 -20.87 -12.84 -0.10
N ASP A 320 -20.30 -11.83 -0.78
CA ASP A 320 -19.18 -11.03 -0.29
C ASP A 320 -18.03 -11.89 0.27
N CYS A 321 -17.52 -12.83 -0.53
CA CYS A 321 -16.40 -13.69 -0.16
C CYS A 321 -15.25 -13.55 -1.16
N THR A 322 -14.03 -13.49 -0.64
CA THR A 322 -12.79 -13.45 -1.42
C THR A 322 -11.82 -14.53 -0.95
N GLU A 323 -10.80 -14.83 -1.75
CA GLU A 323 -9.76 -15.78 -1.36
C GLU A 323 -8.98 -15.35 -0.11
N HIS A 324 -8.95 -14.04 0.20
CA HIS A 324 -8.33 -13.54 1.42
C HIS A 324 -9.11 -13.93 2.68
N ASP A 325 -10.42 -14.12 2.56
CA ASP A 325 -11.27 -14.57 3.66
C ASP A 325 -11.00 -16.02 4.05
N LEU A 326 -10.48 -16.85 3.13
CA LEU A 326 -10.00 -18.20 3.46
C LEU A 326 -8.82 -18.14 4.45
N ARG A 327 -7.91 -17.17 4.25
CA ARG A 327 -6.81 -16.95 5.19
C ARG A 327 -7.32 -16.42 6.54
N HIS A 328 -8.33 -15.54 6.50
CA HIS A 328 -8.99 -15.06 7.72
C HIS A 328 -9.64 -16.23 8.47
N GLU A 329 -10.39 -17.07 7.77
CA GLU A 329 -11.02 -18.25 8.35
C GLU A 329 -10.01 -19.24 8.94
N ALA A 330 -8.91 -19.54 8.24
CA ALA A 330 -7.84 -20.39 8.76
C ALA A 330 -7.31 -19.89 10.11
N THR A 331 -7.07 -18.59 10.20
CA THR A 331 -6.59 -17.97 11.44
C THR A 331 -7.61 -18.08 12.57
N CYS A 332 -8.88 -17.78 12.27
CA CYS A 332 -9.96 -17.88 13.25
C CYS A 332 -10.13 -19.32 13.76
N ARG A 333 -10.03 -20.31 12.87
CA ARG A 333 -10.05 -21.74 13.27
C ARG A 333 -8.92 -22.07 14.23
N TRP A 334 -7.70 -21.60 13.98
CA TRP A 334 -6.57 -21.86 14.85
C TRP A 334 -6.69 -21.19 16.22
N VAL A 335 -7.25 -19.98 16.26
CA VAL A 335 -7.52 -19.25 17.51
C VAL A 335 -8.49 -19.99 18.42
N VAL A 336 -9.48 -20.70 17.85
CA VAL A 336 -10.49 -21.45 18.63
C VAL A 336 -10.16 -22.94 18.81
N MET A 337 -9.12 -23.44 18.13
CA MET A 337 -8.77 -24.84 18.12
C MET A 337 -8.26 -25.30 19.50
N ARG A 338 -8.84 -26.38 20.02
CA ARG A 338 -8.50 -26.92 21.32
C ARG A 338 -8.08 -28.39 21.24
N GLN A 339 -7.27 -28.79 22.21
CA GLN A 339 -6.99 -30.19 22.48
C GLN A 339 -8.22 -30.87 23.13
N PRO A 340 -8.31 -32.22 23.12
CA PRO A 340 -9.42 -32.95 23.76
C PRO A 340 -9.62 -32.58 25.22
N ARG A 341 -8.57 -32.15 25.93
CA ARG A 341 -8.59 -31.71 27.35
C ARG A 341 -8.93 -30.21 27.50
N GLY A 342 -9.39 -29.50 26.46
CA GLY A 342 -9.83 -28.12 26.53
C GLY A 342 -8.72 -27.07 26.45
N GLN A 343 -7.45 -27.47 26.45
CA GLN A 343 -6.32 -26.54 26.29
C GLN A 343 -6.20 -26.02 24.84
N TRP A 344 -5.72 -24.79 24.66
CA TRP A 344 -5.43 -24.24 23.35
C TRP A 344 -4.33 -25.03 22.64
N ILE A 345 -4.50 -25.28 21.33
CA ILE A 345 -3.45 -25.95 20.54
C ILE A 345 -2.30 -24.99 20.27
N PHE A 346 -2.62 -23.73 19.97
CA PHE A 346 -1.63 -22.71 19.68
C PHE A 346 -1.80 -21.50 20.60
N SER A 347 -0.69 -20.98 21.07
CA SER A 347 -0.62 -19.67 21.71
C SER A 347 -0.71 -18.55 20.66
N GLU A 348 -1.05 -17.34 21.09
CA GLU A 348 -1.08 -16.15 20.22
C GLU A 348 0.25 -15.91 19.53
N THR A 349 1.36 -16.08 20.24
CA THR A 349 2.71 -15.93 19.71
C THR A 349 3.01 -16.94 18.59
N GLU A 350 2.57 -18.19 18.76
CA GLU A 350 2.74 -19.22 17.73
C GLU A 350 1.92 -18.92 16.49
N ILE A 351 0.66 -18.49 16.64
CA ILE A 351 -0.18 -18.06 15.53
C ILE A 351 0.48 -16.89 14.78
N CYS A 352 0.99 -15.88 15.51
CA CYS A 352 1.70 -14.77 14.88
C CYS A 352 2.93 -15.23 14.07
N LYS A 353 3.71 -16.18 14.59
CA LYS A 353 4.87 -16.77 13.89
C LYS A 353 4.44 -17.52 12.62
N ILE A 354 3.42 -18.39 12.74
CA ILE A 354 2.89 -19.18 11.62
C ILE A 354 2.33 -18.25 10.51
N MET A 355 1.61 -17.21 10.90
CA MET A 355 1.02 -16.24 9.96
C MET A 355 2.03 -15.23 9.41
N GLY A 356 3.22 -15.13 10.03
CA GLY A 356 4.26 -14.17 9.66
C GLY A 356 3.94 -12.74 10.05
N TRP A 357 3.23 -12.53 11.16
CA TRP A 357 2.92 -11.21 11.69
C TRP A 357 4.03 -10.73 12.63
N LYS A 358 4.35 -9.45 12.54
CA LYS A 358 5.33 -8.80 13.42
C LYS A 358 4.69 -8.21 14.68
N ASP A 359 3.40 -7.91 14.61
CA ASP A 359 2.63 -7.23 15.63
C ASP A 359 1.42 -8.09 16.01
N ALA A 360 1.32 -8.43 17.28
CA ALA A 360 0.19 -9.19 17.82
C ALA A 360 -1.15 -8.47 17.65
N ARG A 361 -1.14 -7.12 17.51
CA ARG A 361 -2.35 -6.35 17.18
C ARG A 361 -2.99 -6.76 15.86
N LEU A 362 -2.20 -7.32 14.93
CA LEU A 362 -2.76 -7.89 13.70
C LEU A 362 -3.63 -9.11 13.98
N MET A 363 -3.35 -9.85 15.04
CA MET A 363 -4.16 -11.00 15.45
C MET A 363 -5.57 -10.56 15.89
N LEU A 364 -5.70 -9.42 16.57
CA LEU A 364 -7.01 -8.89 16.98
C LEU A 364 -7.97 -8.68 15.81
N ARG A 365 -7.44 -8.33 14.63
CA ARG A 365 -8.25 -8.20 13.40
C ARG A 365 -8.76 -9.54 12.87
N TYR A 366 -8.06 -10.62 13.20
CA TYR A 366 -8.37 -11.98 12.74
C TYR A 366 -9.03 -12.84 13.83
N ALA A 367 -9.01 -12.38 15.06
CA ALA A 367 -9.71 -13.02 16.17
C ALA A 367 -11.21 -12.64 16.20
N SER A 368 -11.85 -12.63 15.02
CA SER A 368 -13.32 -12.48 14.93
C SER A 368 -13.96 -13.72 15.50
N LEU A 369 -14.07 -13.74 16.83
CA LEU A 369 -14.76 -14.81 17.54
C LEU A 369 -16.25 -14.65 17.33
N ARG A 370 -16.93 -15.69 16.86
CA ARG A 370 -18.38 -15.71 16.82
C ARG A 370 -18.91 -15.82 18.25
N GLY A 371 -20.09 -15.29 18.52
CA GLY A 371 -20.76 -15.48 19.81
C GLY A 371 -20.86 -16.95 20.21
N GLU A 372 -21.08 -17.84 19.23
CA GLU A 372 -21.07 -19.29 19.36
C GLU A 372 -19.73 -19.85 19.84
N ASP A 373 -18.62 -19.36 19.29
CA ASP A 373 -17.25 -19.74 19.71
C ASP A 373 -16.99 -19.34 21.19
N LEU A 374 -17.57 -18.22 21.63
CA LEU A 374 -17.48 -17.77 23.02
C LEU A 374 -18.42 -18.54 23.93
N SER A 375 -19.66 -18.78 23.50
CA SER A 375 -20.64 -19.56 24.26
C SER A 375 -20.15 -20.98 24.53
N ALA A 376 -19.55 -21.61 23.52
CA ALA A 376 -18.95 -22.96 23.68
C ALA A 376 -17.80 -23.04 24.69
N ARG A 377 -17.31 -21.88 25.19
CA ARG A 377 -16.28 -21.82 26.24
C ARG A 377 -16.84 -21.75 27.66
N LEU A 378 -18.11 -21.38 27.76
CA LEU A 378 -18.76 -21.20 29.05
C LEU A 378 -19.38 -22.48 29.61
N GLY A 379 -19.37 -23.58 28.86
CA GLY A 379 -19.79 -24.91 29.30
C GLY A 379 -20.73 -25.56 28.35
#